data_35d95e22d5fc7dac37633fdcb71b738b
#
_entry.id   35d95e22d5fc7dac37633fdcb71b738b
#
_cell.length_a   1.000
_cell.length_b   1.000
_cell.length_c   1.000
_cell.angle_alpha   90.00
_cell.angle_beta   90.00
_cell.angle_gamma   90.00
#
_symmetry.space_group_name_H-M   'P 1'
#
loop_
_entity.id
_entity.type
_entity.pdbx_description
1 polymer ?
#
loop_
_entity_poly.entity_id
_entity_poly.type
_entity_poly.pdbx_seq_one_letter_code
_entity_poly.pdbx_strand_id
1 'polypeptide(L)'
;MILDVDCHGGDMPTDLEMLLPGVELPADIAPGSVVDGRDVLALLVEVRRATLPGCAPETLTVRTPSGGFHYWFRAPAGTVWRPQAGALGWQLDVRAGSSYAVAPGTVTRDGAYTALGDCRTVAELPVWLARDLERTGHRVRPERPRVALPWRPRTMGGGYVAAAVESELRAVAEAQPGTRNATLNRSAFNLGTLRAAGHLEHDQLADVLRDAARHAGLSGRETEAAIRSGLSAGARHPRTFTGAAA
;
A
#
# COMPACT_ATOMS: atom_id res chain seq x y z
N MET A 1 11.67 3.31 -12.24
CA MET A 1 11.49 2.00 -11.60
C MET A 1 11.90 0.89 -12.55
N ILE A 2 12.19 -0.29 -12.02
CA ILE A 2 12.63 -1.43 -12.82
C ILE A 2 11.82 -2.65 -12.41
N LEU A 3 11.32 -3.38 -13.40
CA LEU A 3 10.91 -4.75 -13.23
C LEU A 3 12.16 -5.62 -13.46
N ASP A 4 12.59 -6.28 -12.41
CA ASP A 4 13.78 -7.15 -12.38
C ASP A 4 13.28 -8.59 -12.46
N VAL A 5 13.62 -9.25 -13.55
CA VAL A 5 13.18 -10.63 -13.87
C VAL A 5 14.40 -11.53 -13.71
N ASP A 6 14.40 -12.29 -12.64
CA ASP A 6 15.48 -13.20 -12.34
C ASP A 6 15.38 -14.51 -13.15
N CYS A 7 16.53 -15.06 -13.49
CA CYS A 7 16.66 -16.33 -14.22
C CYS A 7 17.68 -17.24 -13.53
N HIS A 8 17.69 -17.22 -12.20
CA HIS A 8 18.52 -18.13 -11.44
C HIS A 8 17.71 -19.38 -11.09
N GLY A 9 18.36 -20.52 -11.18
CA GLY A 9 17.72 -21.81 -10.94
C GLY A 9 17.12 -21.90 -9.53
N GLY A 10 16.09 -22.68 -9.40
CA GLY A 10 15.36 -22.98 -8.18
C GLY A 10 14.17 -23.84 -8.53
N ASP A 11 13.68 -24.59 -7.55
CA ASP A 11 12.46 -25.36 -7.78
C ASP A 11 11.26 -24.41 -7.89
N MET A 12 10.44 -24.61 -8.92
CA MET A 12 9.17 -23.90 -9.05
C MET A 12 8.33 -24.11 -7.78
N PRO A 13 7.70 -23.05 -7.24
CA PRO A 13 6.78 -23.19 -6.13
C PRO A 13 5.67 -24.20 -6.46
N THR A 14 5.43 -25.14 -5.54
CA THR A 14 4.34 -26.11 -5.69
C THR A 14 2.97 -25.49 -5.47
N ASP A 15 2.92 -24.37 -4.75
CA ASP A 15 1.74 -23.56 -4.57
C ASP A 15 1.68 -22.48 -5.65
N LEU A 16 0.67 -22.56 -6.51
CA LEU A 16 0.46 -21.59 -7.59
C LEU A 16 0.21 -20.16 -7.08
N GLU A 17 -0.30 -20.02 -5.85
CA GLU A 17 -0.44 -18.70 -5.21
C GLU A 17 0.93 -18.05 -4.95
N MET A 18 1.96 -18.84 -4.71
CA MET A 18 3.33 -18.32 -4.57
C MET A 18 3.96 -18.01 -5.93
N LEU A 19 3.49 -18.62 -7.00
CA LEU A 19 3.99 -18.38 -8.36
C LEU A 19 3.56 -16.99 -8.85
N LEU A 20 2.27 -16.66 -8.72
CA LEU A 20 1.69 -15.35 -9.06
C LEU A 20 0.60 -14.98 -8.03
N PRO A 21 0.97 -14.34 -6.92
CA PRO A 21 0.06 -14.03 -5.82
C PRO A 21 -1.20 -13.27 -6.26
N GLY A 22 -2.38 -13.78 -5.90
CA GLY A 22 -3.68 -13.19 -6.22
C GLY A 22 -4.02 -13.16 -7.71
N VAL A 23 -3.44 -14.05 -8.50
CA VAL A 23 -3.75 -14.25 -9.93
C VAL A 23 -4.33 -15.64 -10.09
N GLU A 24 -5.56 -15.71 -10.64
CA GLU A 24 -6.16 -16.98 -10.99
C GLU A 24 -5.44 -17.56 -12.22
N LEU A 25 -4.73 -18.64 -12.01
CA LEU A 25 -3.96 -19.34 -13.04
C LEU A 25 -4.75 -20.52 -13.61
N PRO A 26 -4.51 -20.89 -14.89
CA PRO A 26 -5.06 -22.11 -15.47
C PRO A 26 -4.68 -23.34 -14.63
N ALA A 27 -5.64 -24.24 -14.42
CA ALA A 27 -5.44 -25.44 -13.60
C ALA A 27 -4.51 -26.47 -14.25
N ASP A 28 -4.19 -26.32 -15.52
CA ASP A 28 -3.43 -27.22 -16.38
C ASP A 28 -1.96 -26.79 -16.57
N ILE A 29 -1.46 -25.88 -15.74
CA ILE A 29 -0.03 -25.53 -15.74
C ILE A 29 0.76 -26.79 -15.38
N ALA A 30 1.48 -27.32 -16.36
CA ALA A 30 2.26 -28.54 -16.16
C ALA A 30 3.44 -28.28 -15.21
N PRO A 31 3.71 -29.20 -14.27
CA PRO A 31 4.94 -29.16 -13.49
C PRO A 31 6.17 -29.07 -14.42
N GLY A 32 7.06 -28.13 -14.18
CA GLY A 32 8.26 -27.91 -14.99
C GLY A 32 8.05 -27.05 -16.26
N SER A 33 6.83 -26.59 -16.55
CA SER A 33 6.60 -25.61 -17.63
C SER A 33 7.07 -24.21 -17.27
N VAL A 34 7.27 -23.93 -16.00
CA VAL A 34 7.79 -22.68 -15.47
C VAL A 34 9.16 -22.96 -14.88
N VAL A 35 10.20 -22.40 -15.46
CA VAL A 35 11.60 -22.64 -15.11
C VAL A 35 12.19 -21.46 -14.32
N ASP A 36 11.80 -20.25 -14.67
CA ASP A 36 12.32 -19.03 -14.07
C ASP A 36 11.36 -17.83 -14.20
N GLY A 37 11.78 -16.66 -13.76
CA GLY A 37 10.98 -15.45 -13.79
C GLY A 37 10.51 -15.01 -15.18
N ARG A 38 11.16 -15.47 -16.27
CA ARG A 38 10.69 -15.17 -17.64
C ARG A 38 9.37 -15.87 -17.93
N ASP A 39 9.26 -17.12 -17.52
CA ASP A 39 8.04 -17.91 -17.72
C ASP A 39 6.91 -17.35 -16.83
N VAL A 40 7.24 -16.95 -15.59
CA VAL A 40 6.28 -16.28 -14.69
C VAL A 40 5.77 -14.96 -15.28
N LEU A 41 6.67 -14.15 -15.84
CA LEU A 41 6.27 -12.93 -16.54
C LEU A 41 5.42 -13.24 -17.78
N ALA A 42 5.75 -14.26 -18.54
CA ALA A 42 4.97 -14.67 -19.72
C ALA A 42 3.55 -15.09 -19.31
N LEU A 43 3.40 -15.90 -18.25
CA LEU A 43 2.09 -16.26 -17.69
C LEU A 43 1.29 -15.03 -17.24
N LEU A 44 1.92 -14.11 -16.54
CA LEU A 44 1.25 -12.89 -16.11
C LEU A 44 0.75 -12.07 -17.31
N VAL A 45 1.59 -11.93 -18.35
CA VAL A 45 1.25 -11.24 -19.59
C VAL A 45 0.08 -11.92 -20.30
N GLU A 46 0.07 -13.25 -20.38
CA GLU A 46 -1.01 -14.03 -20.98
C GLU A 46 -2.33 -13.84 -20.23
N VAL A 47 -2.34 -14.03 -18.93
CA VAL A 47 -3.54 -13.83 -18.07
C VAL A 47 -4.07 -12.40 -18.21
N ARG A 48 -3.20 -11.42 -18.34
CA ARG A 48 -3.59 -10.00 -18.52
C ARG A 48 -3.94 -9.65 -19.97
N ARG A 49 -3.76 -10.58 -20.93
CA ARG A 49 -3.89 -10.33 -22.38
C ARG A 49 -3.12 -9.07 -22.78
N ALA A 50 -1.92 -8.95 -22.25
CA ALA A 50 -1.06 -7.79 -22.39
C ALA A 50 0.08 -8.07 -23.38
N THR A 51 0.90 -7.06 -23.60
CA THR A 51 2.14 -7.20 -24.36
C THR A 51 3.32 -7.30 -23.40
N LEU A 52 4.28 -8.17 -23.75
CA LEU A 52 5.49 -8.35 -22.95
C LEU A 52 6.23 -7.00 -22.77
N PRO A 53 6.65 -6.67 -21.55
CA PRO A 53 7.51 -5.51 -21.31
C PRO A 53 8.72 -5.51 -22.26
N GLY A 54 9.07 -4.32 -22.76
CA GLY A 54 10.14 -4.17 -23.73
C GLY A 54 9.75 -4.33 -25.19
N CYS A 55 8.55 -4.87 -25.49
CA CYS A 55 8.05 -5.00 -26.85
C CYS A 55 7.09 -3.87 -27.27
N ALA A 56 6.10 -3.55 -26.41
CA ALA A 56 5.20 -2.42 -26.65
C ALA A 56 4.60 -1.89 -25.34
N PRO A 57 4.92 -0.68 -24.90
CA PRO A 57 5.92 0.19 -25.53
C PRO A 57 7.34 -0.37 -25.39
N GLU A 58 8.16 -0.12 -26.41
CA GLU A 58 9.58 -0.43 -26.33
C GLU A 58 10.24 0.41 -25.24
N THR A 59 10.96 -0.24 -24.34
CA THR A 59 11.64 0.40 -23.23
C THR A 59 13.06 -0.12 -23.08
N LEU A 60 13.94 0.68 -22.47
CA LEU A 60 15.29 0.24 -22.13
C LEU A 60 15.23 -1.10 -21.40
N THR A 61 15.77 -2.13 -22.04
CA THR A 61 15.87 -3.49 -21.50
C THR A 61 17.34 -3.84 -21.33
N VAL A 62 17.70 -4.37 -20.17
CA VAL A 62 19.08 -4.71 -19.82
C VAL A 62 19.14 -6.19 -19.48
N ARG A 63 20.05 -6.92 -20.09
CA ARG A 63 20.37 -8.29 -19.71
C ARG A 63 21.33 -8.29 -18.54
N THR A 64 21.00 -9.04 -17.49
CA THR A 64 21.86 -9.20 -16.32
C THR A 64 22.92 -10.31 -16.54
N PRO A 65 24.00 -10.36 -15.77
CA PRO A 65 25.00 -11.44 -15.85
C PRO A 65 24.42 -12.83 -15.62
N SER A 66 23.39 -12.97 -14.79
CA SER A 66 22.69 -14.22 -14.50
C SER A 66 21.75 -14.68 -15.62
N GLY A 67 21.59 -13.87 -16.69
CA GLY A 67 20.69 -14.17 -17.80
C GLY A 67 19.30 -13.60 -17.65
N GLY A 68 18.99 -12.94 -16.56
CA GLY A 68 17.74 -12.22 -16.32
C GLY A 68 17.64 -10.89 -17.06
N PHE A 69 16.58 -10.14 -16.77
CA PHE A 69 16.28 -8.89 -17.47
C PHE A 69 15.82 -7.80 -16.51
N HIS A 70 16.31 -6.57 -16.74
CA HIS A 70 15.77 -5.35 -16.16
C HIS A 70 14.98 -4.60 -17.21
N TYR A 71 13.66 -4.44 -17.02
CA TYR A 71 12.82 -3.57 -17.83
C TYR A 71 12.66 -2.23 -17.11
N TRP A 72 13.09 -1.16 -17.74
CA TRP A 72 13.13 0.17 -17.14
C TRP A 72 11.89 0.97 -17.51
N PHE A 73 11.19 1.50 -16.51
CA PHE A 73 9.97 2.27 -16.71
C PHE A 73 10.01 3.59 -15.94
N ARG A 74 9.36 4.60 -16.50
CA ARG A 74 9.03 5.83 -15.81
C ARG A 74 7.75 5.59 -15.00
N ALA A 75 7.83 5.84 -13.70
CA ALA A 75 6.65 5.80 -12.84
C ALA A 75 5.71 6.97 -13.17
N PRO A 76 4.39 6.79 -13.10
CA PRO A 76 3.44 7.89 -13.29
C PRO A 76 3.73 9.04 -12.32
N ALA A 77 3.63 10.29 -12.82
CA ALA A 77 3.89 11.48 -12.02
C ALA A 77 3.01 11.53 -10.76
N GLY A 78 3.57 11.99 -9.65
CA GLY A 78 2.85 12.08 -8.37
C GLY A 78 2.58 10.76 -7.68
N THR A 79 3.17 9.65 -8.15
CA THR A 79 3.08 8.34 -7.51
C THR A 79 4.38 7.96 -6.83
N VAL A 80 4.27 7.28 -5.69
CA VAL A 80 5.42 6.74 -4.96
C VAL A 80 5.32 5.23 -4.94
N TRP A 81 6.42 4.57 -5.28
CA TRP A 81 6.51 3.13 -5.35
C TRP A 81 7.62 2.63 -4.43
N ARG A 82 7.44 1.46 -3.86
CA ARG A 82 8.41 0.82 -2.97
C ARG A 82 8.93 -0.49 -3.58
N PRO A 83 10.16 -0.86 -3.28
CA PRO A 83 10.69 -2.15 -3.70
C PRO A 83 10.02 -3.27 -2.90
N GLN A 84 9.76 -4.38 -3.57
CA GLN A 84 9.40 -5.65 -2.93
C GLN A 84 9.94 -6.79 -3.79
N ALA A 85 10.55 -7.77 -3.13
CA ALA A 85 11.03 -8.98 -3.77
C ALA A 85 9.92 -10.02 -3.80
N GLY A 86 9.72 -10.66 -4.95
CA GLY A 86 8.79 -11.77 -5.12
C GLY A 86 7.30 -11.47 -4.92
N ALA A 87 6.93 -10.26 -4.54
CA ALA A 87 5.52 -9.93 -4.27
C ALA A 87 4.65 -9.86 -5.52
N LEU A 88 5.22 -9.55 -6.67
CA LEU A 88 4.53 -9.59 -7.97
C LEU A 88 4.38 -11.02 -8.47
N GLY A 89 5.40 -11.83 -8.26
CA GLY A 89 5.48 -13.22 -8.66
C GLY A 89 6.84 -13.81 -8.34
N TRP A 90 6.96 -15.11 -8.41
CA TRP A 90 8.22 -15.82 -8.19
C TRP A 90 9.29 -15.35 -9.18
N GLN A 91 10.45 -14.96 -8.68
CA GLN A 91 11.55 -14.37 -9.46
C GLN A 91 11.19 -13.07 -10.24
N LEU A 92 10.16 -12.35 -9.78
CA LEU A 92 9.79 -11.03 -10.27
C LEU A 92 9.94 -9.99 -9.17
N ASP A 93 11.03 -9.25 -9.22
CA ASP A 93 11.36 -8.21 -8.28
C ASP A 93 11.06 -6.81 -8.83
N VAL A 94 10.74 -5.90 -7.94
CA VAL A 94 10.54 -4.50 -8.31
C VAL A 94 11.56 -3.62 -7.59
N ARG A 95 12.35 -2.89 -8.37
CA ARG A 95 13.29 -1.89 -7.87
C ARG A 95 12.68 -0.50 -8.07
N ALA A 96 12.33 0.15 -6.98
CA ALA A 96 11.71 1.46 -6.99
C ALA A 96 12.03 2.23 -5.69
N GLY A 97 11.76 3.52 -5.67
CA GLY A 97 11.93 4.35 -4.48
C GLY A 97 13.34 4.31 -3.91
N SER A 98 13.50 3.74 -2.72
CA SER A 98 14.77 3.67 -1.99
C SER A 98 15.70 2.53 -2.41
N SER A 99 15.34 1.73 -3.42
CA SER A 99 16.21 0.67 -3.94
C SER A 99 17.15 1.18 -5.03
N TYR A 100 18.19 0.40 -5.31
CA TYR A 100 19.12 0.64 -6.39
C TYR A 100 19.11 -0.54 -7.37
N ALA A 101 19.60 -0.29 -8.57
CA ALA A 101 19.90 -1.31 -9.56
C ALA A 101 21.21 -0.98 -10.26
N VAL A 102 21.85 -2.01 -10.79
CA VAL A 102 23.09 -1.83 -11.55
C VAL A 102 22.76 -1.26 -12.93
N ALA A 103 23.45 -0.20 -13.31
CA ALA A 103 23.24 0.49 -14.58
C ALA A 103 23.74 -0.36 -15.78
N PRO A 104 23.11 -0.22 -16.96
CA PRO A 104 23.64 -0.83 -18.19
C PRO A 104 25.05 -0.31 -18.50
N GLY A 105 25.89 -1.19 -19.01
CA GLY A 105 27.32 -0.91 -19.27
C GLY A 105 28.23 -1.22 -18.08
N THR A 106 27.71 -1.50 -16.90
CA THR A 106 28.51 -1.92 -15.76
C THR A 106 29.02 -3.35 -15.94
N VAL A 107 30.30 -3.56 -15.63
CA VAL A 107 30.92 -4.88 -15.57
C VAL A 107 31.23 -5.21 -14.12
N THR A 108 30.75 -6.34 -13.64
CA THR A 108 31.01 -6.90 -12.32
C THR A 108 31.87 -8.16 -12.44
N ARG A 109 32.24 -8.76 -11.32
CA ARG A 109 32.91 -10.05 -11.31
C ARG A 109 32.09 -11.18 -11.97
N ASP A 110 30.78 -11.05 -11.95
CA ASP A 110 29.83 -12.07 -12.42
C ASP A 110 29.47 -11.85 -13.91
N GLY A 111 29.88 -10.72 -14.52
CA GLY A 111 29.66 -10.39 -15.91
C GLY A 111 29.14 -8.96 -16.13
N ALA A 112 28.68 -8.71 -17.35
CA ALA A 112 28.28 -7.39 -17.78
C ALA A 112 26.73 -7.23 -17.79
N TYR A 113 26.26 -6.04 -17.38
CA TYR A 113 24.88 -5.60 -17.57
C TYR A 113 24.76 -4.94 -18.94
N THR A 114 24.15 -5.62 -19.89
CA THR A 114 24.16 -5.22 -21.30
C THR A 114 22.78 -4.74 -21.74
N ALA A 115 22.70 -3.50 -22.25
CA ALA A 115 21.48 -3.01 -22.88
C ALA A 115 21.20 -3.78 -24.18
N LEU A 116 19.97 -4.25 -24.33
CA LEU A 116 19.52 -5.01 -25.49
C LEU A 116 18.93 -4.08 -26.56
N GLY A 117 19.11 -4.45 -27.82
CA GLY A 117 18.60 -3.68 -28.96
C GLY A 117 19.16 -2.24 -28.97
N ASP A 118 18.47 -1.38 -29.70
CA ASP A 118 18.85 0.03 -29.86
C ASP A 118 18.02 1.00 -28.99
N CYS A 119 16.98 0.50 -28.33
CA CYS A 119 16.15 1.33 -27.46
C CYS A 119 16.92 1.80 -26.21
N ARG A 120 17.01 3.10 -26.04
CA ARG A 120 17.59 3.75 -24.86
C ARG A 120 16.56 4.62 -24.12
N THR A 121 15.31 4.57 -24.56
CA THR A 121 14.21 5.32 -23.97
C THR A 121 13.63 4.54 -22.81
N VAL A 122 13.33 5.25 -21.73
CA VAL A 122 12.57 4.70 -20.59
C VAL A 122 11.11 5.05 -20.82
N ALA A 123 10.30 4.05 -21.18
CA ALA A 123 8.87 4.22 -21.44
C ALA A 123 8.07 4.42 -20.14
N GLU A 124 6.83 4.90 -20.27
CA GLU A 124 5.89 4.95 -19.14
C GLU A 124 5.55 3.52 -18.68
N LEU A 125 5.33 3.37 -17.38
CA LEU A 125 4.90 2.11 -16.81
C LEU A 125 3.56 1.67 -17.43
N PRO A 126 3.47 0.48 -18.05
CA PRO A 126 2.21 0.00 -18.64
C PRO A 126 1.09 -0.05 -17.61
N VAL A 127 -0.12 0.34 -18.02
CA VAL A 127 -1.28 0.43 -17.10
C VAL A 127 -1.62 -0.90 -16.46
N TRP A 128 -1.51 -2.00 -17.21
CA TRP A 128 -1.77 -3.34 -16.68
C TRP A 128 -0.77 -3.71 -15.57
N LEU A 129 0.52 -3.42 -15.79
CA LEU A 129 1.58 -3.68 -14.83
C LEU A 129 1.44 -2.78 -13.59
N ALA A 130 1.10 -1.51 -13.78
CA ALA A 130 0.83 -0.60 -12.67
C ALA A 130 -0.30 -1.11 -11.76
N ARG A 131 -1.36 -1.66 -12.34
CA ARG A 131 -2.48 -2.27 -11.57
C ARG A 131 -2.04 -3.49 -10.77
N ASP A 132 -1.23 -4.38 -11.36
CA ASP A 132 -0.71 -5.54 -10.64
C ASP A 132 0.25 -5.11 -9.52
N LEU A 133 1.09 -4.13 -9.75
CA LEU A 133 1.96 -3.57 -8.72
C LEU A 133 1.18 -2.86 -7.60
N GLU A 134 0.05 -2.22 -7.92
CA GLU A 134 -0.85 -1.68 -6.90
C GLU A 134 -1.50 -2.80 -6.07
N ARG A 135 -1.97 -3.85 -6.72
CA ARG A 135 -2.60 -5.02 -6.09
C ARG A 135 -1.63 -5.71 -5.14
N THR A 136 -0.39 -5.87 -5.54
CA THR A 136 0.67 -6.51 -4.74
C THR A 136 1.36 -5.55 -3.75
N GLY A 137 0.81 -4.35 -3.56
CA GLY A 137 1.22 -3.43 -2.52
C GLY A 137 2.50 -2.64 -2.80
N HIS A 138 3.00 -2.61 -4.03
CA HIS A 138 4.18 -1.82 -4.39
C HIS A 138 3.91 -0.31 -4.42
N ARG A 139 2.66 0.11 -4.62
CA ARG A 139 2.31 1.53 -4.56
C ARG A 139 2.21 1.99 -3.12
N VAL A 140 3.02 2.97 -2.77
CA VAL A 140 2.86 3.70 -1.52
C VAL A 140 1.71 4.69 -1.72
N ARG A 141 0.59 4.43 -1.10
CA ARG A 141 -0.44 5.47 -0.98
C ARG A 141 0.14 6.51 -0.02
N PRO A 142 0.24 7.79 -0.42
CA PRO A 142 0.65 8.80 0.53
C PRO A 142 -0.25 8.65 1.75
N GLU A 143 0.36 8.46 2.93
CA GLU A 143 -0.41 8.64 4.16
C GLU A 143 -1.08 10.00 4.02
N ARG A 144 -2.42 10.01 4.06
CA ARG A 144 -3.13 11.28 4.12
C ARG A 144 -2.49 12.07 5.25
N PRO A 145 -2.20 13.36 5.05
CA PRO A 145 -1.51 14.14 6.07
C PRO A 145 -2.14 13.82 7.42
N ARG A 146 -1.33 13.37 8.37
CA ARG A 146 -1.81 13.24 9.75
C ARG A 146 -2.43 14.60 10.05
N VAL A 147 -3.73 14.61 10.31
CA VAL A 147 -4.37 15.80 10.82
C VAL A 147 -3.59 16.12 12.09
N ALA A 148 -2.70 17.12 12.02
CA ALA A 148 -1.95 17.57 13.18
C ALA A 148 -3.01 18.19 14.08
N LEU A 149 -3.49 17.37 15.02
CA LEU A 149 -4.47 17.83 15.99
C LEU A 149 -3.77 18.84 16.91
N PRO A 150 -4.25 20.08 16.99
CA PRO A 150 -3.73 21.06 17.91
C PRO A 150 -4.11 20.72 19.37
N TRP A 151 -4.24 19.41 19.64
CA TRP A 151 -4.70 18.94 20.94
C TRP A 151 -3.54 18.35 21.75
N ARG A 152 -3.36 18.84 22.96
CA ARG A 152 -2.42 18.30 23.95
C ARG A 152 -3.20 17.81 25.17
N PRO A 153 -3.04 16.55 25.61
CA PRO A 153 -3.66 16.07 26.84
C PRO A 153 -3.16 16.87 28.04
N ARG A 154 -4.07 17.33 28.86
CA ARG A 154 -3.75 18.13 30.07
C ARG A 154 -3.53 17.30 31.34
N THR A 155 -3.63 15.96 31.28
CA THR A 155 -3.57 15.11 32.48
C THR A 155 -2.61 13.91 32.29
N MET A 156 -2.14 13.37 33.44
CA MET A 156 -1.34 12.15 33.52
C MET A 156 -2.07 10.99 32.87
N GLY A 157 -1.43 10.28 31.94
CA GLY A 157 -2.05 9.29 31.03
C GLY A 157 -2.11 9.75 29.59
N GLY A 158 -1.60 10.93 29.26
CA GLY A 158 -1.71 11.64 27.99
C GLY A 158 -1.30 10.84 26.75
N GLY A 159 -0.35 9.92 26.85
CA GLY A 159 0.10 9.12 25.70
C GLY A 159 -0.94 8.14 25.21
N TYR A 160 -1.62 7.41 26.09
CA TYR A 160 -2.66 6.46 25.71
C TYR A 160 -3.90 7.17 25.13
N VAL A 161 -4.34 8.23 25.81
CA VAL A 161 -5.52 9.00 25.38
C VAL A 161 -5.26 9.66 24.04
N ALA A 162 -4.06 10.24 23.85
CA ALA A 162 -3.66 10.81 22.56
C ALA A 162 -3.65 9.77 21.45
N ALA A 163 -3.06 8.60 21.69
CA ALA A 163 -3.04 7.50 20.73
C ALA A 163 -4.46 6.98 20.39
N ALA A 164 -5.33 6.89 21.38
CA ALA A 164 -6.71 6.49 21.19
C ALA A 164 -7.49 7.51 20.34
N VAL A 165 -7.36 8.81 20.63
CA VAL A 165 -7.97 9.88 19.82
C VAL A 165 -7.44 9.84 18.40
N GLU A 166 -6.12 9.76 18.21
CA GLU A 166 -5.51 9.70 16.88
C GLU A 166 -6.00 8.48 16.08
N SER A 167 -6.11 7.32 16.72
CA SER A 167 -6.62 6.09 16.10
C SER A 167 -8.06 6.23 15.62
N GLU A 168 -8.94 6.78 16.45
CA GLU A 168 -10.36 6.96 16.09
C GLU A 168 -10.54 7.99 14.98
N LEU A 169 -9.81 9.09 15.02
CA LEU A 169 -9.88 10.11 13.97
C LEU A 169 -9.33 9.60 12.63
N ARG A 170 -8.29 8.78 12.68
CA ARG A 170 -7.76 8.10 11.50
C ARG A 170 -8.79 7.15 10.91
N ALA A 171 -9.45 6.34 11.75
CA ALA A 171 -10.50 5.43 11.29
C ALA A 171 -11.64 6.17 10.56
N VAL A 172 -12.03 7.36 11.04
CA VAL A 172 -13.02 8.21 10.36
C VAL A 172 -12.50 8.73 9.03
N ALA A 173 -11.27 9.27 9.01
CA ALA A 173 -10.68 9.86 7.80
C ALA A 173 -10.47 8.84 6.67
N GLU A 174 -10.19 7.59 7.03
CA GLU A 174 -9.93 6.48 6.10
C GLU A 174 -11.17 5.64 5.75
N ALA A 175 -12.33 5.97 6.31
CA ALA A 175 -13.56 5.20 6.12
C ALA A 175 -14.00 5.16 4.65
N GLN A 176 -14.36 3.98 4.17
CA GLN A 176 -14.80 3.76 2.80
C GLN A 176 -16.21 4.33 2.55
N PRO A 177 -16.52 4.72 1.30
CA PRO A 177 -17.88 5.07 0.92
C PRO A 177 -18.89 3.98 1.36
N GLY A 178 -20.03 4.39 1.91
CA GLY A 178 -21.04 3.48 2.45
C GLY A 178 -20.86 3.13 3.94
N THR A 179 -19.66 3.22 4.51
CA THR A 179 -19.40 2.94 5.93
C THR A 179 -19.06 4.18 6.75
N ARG A 180 -18.85 5.33 6.09
CA ARG A 180 -18.33 6.57 6.69
C ARG A 180 -19.13 7.06 7.89
N ASN A 181 -20.44 7.11 7.76
CA ASN A 181 -21.32 7.61 8.82
C ASN A 181 -21.37 6.65 10.03
N ALA A 182 -21.40 5.33 9.77
CA ALA A 182 -21.32 4.33 10.83
C ALA A 182 -19.98 4.36 11.57
N THR A 183 -18.88 4.53 10.85
CA THR A 183 -17.54 4.66 11.44
C THR A 183 -17.44 5.94 12.27
N LEU A 184 -17.92 7.08 11.76
CA LEU A 184 -17.97 8.34 12.50
C LEU A 184 -18.75 8.21 13.82
N ASN A 185 -19.94 7.59 13.78
CA ASN A 185 -20.75 7.41 14.97
C ASN A 185 -20.05 6.51 16.01
N ARG A 186 -19.43 5.40 15.58
CA ARG A 186 -18.67 4.49 16.44
C ARG A 186 -17.44 5.19 17.05
N SER A 187 -16.68 5.93 16.28
CA SER A 187 -15.53 6.68 16.77
C SER A 187 -15.95 7.78 17.76
N ALA A 188 -17.03 8.48 17.49
CA ALA A 188 -17.63 9.43 18.42
C ALA A 188 -18.08 8.76 19.73
N PHE A 189 -18.66 7.55 19.67
CA PHE A 189 -18.99 6.77 20.86
C PHE A 189 -17.74 6.44 21.68
N ASN A 190 -16.70 5.89 21.05
CA ASN A 190 -15.44 5.52 21.71
C ASN A 190 -14.77 6.72 22.38
N LEU A 191 -14.74 7.86 21.71
CA LEU A 191 -14.20 9.11 22.30
C LEU A 191 -15.10 9.67 23.41
N GLY A 192 -16.41 9.48 23.31
CA GLY A 192 -17.37 9.80 24.37
C GLY A 192 -17.09 9.05 25.67
N THR A 193 -16.69 7.77 25.60
CA THR A 193 -16.31 6.97 26.76
C THR A 193 -15.07 7.51 27.48
N LEU A 194 -14.09 8.00 26.73
CA LEU A 194 -12.84 8.61 27.26
C LEU A 194 -13.12 9.98 27.89
N ARG A 195 -14.03 10.75 27.29
CA ARG A 195 -14.48 12.01 27.86
C ARG A 195 -15.16 11.82 29.21
N ALA A 196 -16.07 10.85 29.32
CA ALA A 196 -16.78 10.57 30.57
C ALA A 196 -15.84 10.14 31.71
N ALA A 197 -14.67 9.59 31.37
CA ALA A 197 -13.60 9.28 32.30
C ALA A 197 -12.75 10.51 32.66
N GLY A 198 -13.08 11.71 32.19
CA GLY A 198 -12.40 12.98 32.56
C GLY A 198 -11.12 13.28 31.77
N HIS A 199 -10.88 12.57 30.67
CA HIS A 199 -9.64 12.73 29.92
C HIS A 199 -9.70 13.75 28.78
N LEU A 200 -10.92 14.19 28.38
CA LEU A 200 -11.14 15.00 27.17
C LEU A 200 -12.24 16.04 27.34
N GLU A 201 -12.06 17.21 26.72
CA GLU A 201 -13.07 18.26 26.67
C GLU A 201 -14.07 18.05 25.50
N HIS A 202 -15.35 18.40 25.72
CA HIS A 202 -16.42 18.11 24.77
C HIS A 202 -16.30 18.84 23.44
N ASP A 203 -16.04 20.15 23.51
CA ASP A 203 -16.06 20.99 22.32
C ASP A 203 -14.90 20.67 21.37
N GLN A 204 -13.73 20.39 21.94
CA GLN A 204 -12.56 19.97 21.18
C GLN A 204 -12.77 18.64 20.44
N LEU A 205 -13.46 17.67 21.08
CA LEU A 205 -13.78 16.39 20.44
C LEU A 205 -14.73 16.54 19.27
N ALA A 206 -15.77 17.37 19.41
CA ALA A 206 -16.73 17.59 18.34
C ALA A 206 -16.04 18.26 17.13
N ASP A 207 -15.15 19.22 17.37
CA ASP A 207 -14.41 19.91 16.31
C ASP A 207 -13.47 18.98 15.54
N VAL A 208 -12.67 18.16 16.22
CA VAL A 208 -11.73 17.25 15.57
C VAL A 208 -12.46 16.12 14.82
N LEU A 209 -13.60 15.62 15.35
CA LEU A 209 -14.45 14.66 14.64
C LEU A 209 -15.08 15.26 13.38
N ARG A 210 -15.48 16.53 13.44
CA ARG A 210 -16.02 17.27 12.31
C ARG A 210 -14.97 17.47 11.21
N ASP A 211 -13.74 17.76 11.60
CA ASP A 211 -12.60 17.88 10.68
C ASP A 211 -12.27 16.53 10.01
N ALA A 212 -12.20 15.46 10.78
CA ALA A 212 -12.01 14.12 10.24
C ALA A 212 -13.14 13.69 9.30
N ALA A 213 -14.39 13.99 9.64
CA ALA A 213 -15.57 13.71 8.82
C ALA A 213 -15.54 14.48 7.49
N ARG A 214 -15.17 15.77 7.51
CA ARG A 214 -14.97 16.57 6.28
C ARG A 214 -13.89 15.97 5.39
N HIS A 215 -12.81 15.50 5.98
CA HIS A 215 -11.73 14.84 5.24
C HIS A 215 -12.19 13.54 4.56
N ALA A 216 -13.07 12.78 5.23
CA ALA A 216 -13.73 11.60 4.66
C ALA A 216 -14.81 11.94 3.61
N GLY A 217 -15.11 13.23 3.39
CA GLY A 217 -16.16 13.66 2.47
C GLY A 217 -17.58 13.59 3.06
N LEU A 218 -17.69 13.61 4.38
CA LEU A 218 -18.97 13.76 5.09
C LEU A 218 -19.19 15.23 5.44
N SER A 219 -20.43 15.69 5.31
CA SER A 219 -20.84 17.04 5.70
C SER A 219 -22.34 17.09 6.00
N GLY A 220 -22.76 18.21 6.61
CA GLY A 220 -24.17 18.50 6.82
C GLY A 220 -24.77 17.93 8.11
N ARG A 221 -26.10 17.91 8.16
CA ARG A 221 -26.86 17.60 9.38
C ARG A 221 -26.67 16.16 9.89
N GLU A 222 -26.47 15.20 8.98
CA GLU A 222 -26.25 13.80 9.33
C GLU A 222 -24.93 13.62 10.08
N THR A 223 -23.87 14.29 9.65
CA THR A 223 -22.56 14.30 10.31
C THR A 223 -22.68 14.85 11.75
N GLU A 224 -23.32 15.99 11.92
CA GLU A 224 -23.56 16.59 13.23
C GLU A 224 -24.44 15.69 14.13
N ALA A 225 -25.43 15.04 13.58
CA ALA A 225 -26.27 14.10 14.30
C ALA A 225 -25.48 12.85 14.76
N ALA A 226 -24.63 12.29 13.89
CA ALA A 226 -23.79 11.14 14.19
C ALA A 226 -22.76 11.46 15.31
N ILE A 227 -22.08 12.61 15.22
CA ILE A 227 -21.13 13.06 16.25
C ILE A 227 -21.83 13.23 17.60
N ARG A 228 -22.92 13.98 17.62
CA ARG A 228 -23.67 14.26 18.86
C ARG A 228 -24.22 12.97 19.47
N SER A 229 -24.83 12.10 18.66
CA SER A 229 -25.39 10.82 19.11
C SER A 229 -24.28 9.92 19.68
N GLY A 230 -23.17 9.77 18.97
CA GLY A 230 -22.03 8.95 19.41
C GLY A 230 -21.43 9.47 20.71
N LEU A 231 -21.06 10.76 20.77
CA LEU A 231 -20.49 11.37 21.99
C LEU A 231 -21.42 11.25 23.19
N SER A 232 -22.71 11.50 23.01
CA SER A 232 -23.71 11.40 24.09
C SER A 232 -23.92 9.97 24.56
N ALA A 233 -23.95 9.01 23.64
CA ALA A 233 -24.07 7.59 23.96
C ALA A 233 -22.83 7.09 24.71
N GLY A 234 -21.62 7.42 24.22
CA GLY A 234 -20.36 7.05 24.85
C GLY A 234 -20.21 7.66 26.25
N ALA A 235 -20.69 8.89 26.47
CA ALA A 235 -20.64 9.55 27.76
C ALA A 235 -21.40 8.82 28.88
N ARG A 236 -22.36 7.97 28.52
CA ARG A 236 -23.09 7.13 29.49
C ARG A 236 -22.34 5.86 29.87
N HIS A 237 -21.22 5.57 29.21
CA HIS A 237 -20.39 4.38 29.40
C HIS A 237 -18.91 4.77 29.66
N PRO A 238 -18.59 5.37 30.81
CA PRO A 238 -17.22 5.79 31.10
C PRO A 238 -16.27 4.61 31.06
N ARG A 239 -15.15 4.78 30.37
CA ARG A 239 -14.10 3.75 30.30
C ARG A 239 -13.33 3.72 31.63
N THR A 240 -13.37 2.57 32.32
CA THR A 240 -12.54 2.35 33.50
C THR A 240 -11.14 1.93 33.07
N PHE A 241 -10.13 2.67 33.50
CA PHE A 241 -8.73 2.25 33.37
C PHE A 241 -8.34 1.51 34.64
N THR A 242 -8.21 0.21 34.55
CA THR A 242 -7.45 -0.54 35.54
C THR A 242 -5.97 -0.28 35.29
N GLY A 243 -5.50 0.89 35.67
CA GLY A 243 -4.10 1.25 35.63
C GLY A 243 -3.44 0.83 36.92
N ALA A 244 -2.45 -0.05 36.84
CA ALA A 244 -1.54 -0.31 37.94
C ALA A 244 -0.90 1.03 38.38
N ALA A 245 -1.18 1.42 39.61
CA ALA A 245 -0.31 2.31 40.33
C ALA A 245 1.00 1.58 40.59
N ALA A 246 2.09 2.08 40.05
CA ALA A 246 3.45 1.82 40.53
C ALA A 246 4.31 3.02 40.11
#